data_fb900df27e5dc9603e2fddc378fb07a7
#
_entry.id   fb900df27e5dc9603e2fddc378fb07a7
#
_cell.length_a   1.000
_cell.length_b   1.000
_cell.length_c   1.000
_cell.angle_alpha   90.00
_cell.angle_beta   90.00
_cell.angle_gamma   90.00
#
_symmetry.space_group_name_H-M   'P 1'
#
loop_
_entity.id
_entity.type
_entity.pdbx_description
1 polymer ?
#
loop_
_entity_poly.entity_id
_entity_poly.type
_entity_poly.pdbx_seq_one_letter_code
_entity_poly.pdbx_strand_id
1 'polypeptide(L)'
;MDIVVILFGLLVGFILLVKGADVMVTTAIQIAVKLKIPQSIIGATFIGFGTSAPELFASTGAALNGNLSLGIGNIIGSNIANSLLVVAVLYLFIDSSYNKKINLNPTSSFWMMVVTTVFVSSYMLINEFPLILGITLLILVIAITYKLVNEEALEDEEYIEESTSNVWPKALLSLLATIYGSSLVVDNAIELAELFGISSIIIGVTVVALGTSLPEVAGTIAAARLKKPDIVFGNIFGSNLFNIALVGGASIILQPGTIESDVSIQMFMMYFVSLVVIIISRSTVKKSPLVGCSMLAAYALFIFSLF
;
A
#
# COMPACT_ATOMS: atom_id res chain seq x y z
N MET A 1 16.86 21.73 13.22
CA MET A 1 17.01 20.86 14.45
C MET A 1 18.45 20.40 14.57
N ASP A 2 18.94 20.00 15.77
CA ASP A 2 20.30 19.47 15.95
C ASP A 2 20.39 18.11 15.21
N ILE A 3 21.49 17.88 14.47
CA ILE A 3 21.71 16.64 13.71
C ILE A 3 21.61 15.38 14.58
N VAL A 4 21.96 15.49 15.86
CA VAL A 4 21.85 14.39 16.84
C VAL A 4 20.37 14.03 17.07
N VAL A 5 19.48 15.01 17.16
CA VAL A 5 18.04 14.79 17.34
C VAL A 5 17.44 14.14 16.09
N ILE A 6 17.85 14.58 14.91
CA ILE A 6 17.42 14.00 13.62
C ILE A 6 17.83 12.53 13.52
N LEU A 7 19.11 12.23 13.80
CA LEU A 7 19.62 10.85 13.77
C LEU A 7 18.94 9.95 14.81
N PHE A 8 18.65 10.49 16.00
CA PHE A 8 17.90 9.76 17.02
C PHE A 8 16.44 9.50 16.57
N GLY A 9 15.78 10.50 15.96
CA GLY A 9 14.44 10.36 15.38
C GLY A 9 14.40 9.30 14.28
N LEU A 10 15.39 9.29 13.37
CA LEU A 10 15.54 8.24 12.36
C LEU A 10 15.68 6.85 12.98
N LEU A 11 16.55 6.70 13.99
CA LEU A 11 16.77 5.41 14.65
C LEU A 11 15.50 4.90 15.33
N VAL A 12 14.83 5.75 16.11
CA VAL A 12 13.57 5.40 16.78
C VAL A 12 12.50 5.07 15.76
N GLY A 13 12.36 5.88 14.70
CA GLY A 13 11.42 5.65 13.60
C GLY A 13 11.65 4.30 12.93
N PHE A 14 12.88 3.95 12.60
CA PHE A 14 13.22 2.64 12.03
C PHE A 14 12.90 1.47 12.96
N ILE A 15 13.20 1.60 14.26
CA ILE A 15 12.89 0.55 15.23
C ILE A 15 11.37 0.34 15.32
N LEU A 16 10.59 1.41 15.43
CA LEU A 16 9.13 1.35 15.48
C LEU A 16 8.55 0.77 14.19
N LEU A 17 9.02 1.22 13.04
CA LEU A 17 8.58 0.75 11.72
C LEU A 17 8.81 -0.76 11.58
N VAL A 18 10.03 -1.24 11.79
CA VAL A 18 10.39 -2.65 11.58
C VAL A 18 9.74 -3.55 12.63
N LYS A 19 9.81 -3.19 13.92
CA LYS A 19 9.20 -3.99 14.99
C LYS A 19 7.68 -3.95 14.97
N GLY A 20 7.12 -2.78 14.65
CA GLY A 20 5.68 -2.62 14.42
C GLY A 20 5.20 -3.53 13.31
N ALA A 21 5.87 -3.52 12.14
CA ALA A 21 5.51 -4.36 11.01
C ALA A 21 5.62 -5.87 11.32
N ASP A 22 6.69 -6.31 12.00
CA ASP A 22 6.87 -7.71 12.41
C ASP A 22 5.69 -8.19 13.29
N VAL A 23 5.30 -7.37 14.30
CA VAL A 23 4.18 -7.71 15.20
C VAL A 23 2.85 -7.58 14.47
N MET A 24 2.67 -6.58 13.60
CA MET A 24 1.45 -6.36 12.81
C MET A 24 1.15 -7.58 11.93
N VAL A 25 2.12 -8.06 11.17
CA VAL A 25 1.94 -9.23 10.30
C VAL A 25 1.66 -10.49 11.13
N THR A 26 2.40 -10.72 12.22
CA THR A 26 2.18 -11.87 13.09
C THR A 26 0.77 -11.86 13.70
N THR A 27 0.31 -10.72 14.19
CA THR A 27 -1.05 -10.60 14.75
C THR A 27 -2.13 -10.68 13.68
N ALA A 28 -1.87 -10.19 12.46
CA ALA A 28 -2.78 -10.37 11.33
C ALA A 28 -2.99 -11.85 10.99
N ILE A 29 -1.92 -12.66 10.99
CA ILE A 29 -2.02 -14.12 10.81
C ILE A 29 -2.90 -14.74 11.91
N GLN A 30 -2.68 -14.37 13.17
CA GLN A 30 -3.47 -14.87 14.29
C GLN A 30 -4.96 -14.47 14.21
N ILE A 31 -5.24 -13.26 13.72
CA ILE A 31 -6.62 -12.80 13.48
C ILE A 31 -7.26 -13.62 12.36
N ALA A 32 -6.55 -13.86 11.25
CA ALA A 32 -7.03 -14.68 10.15
C ALA A 32 -7.45 -16.08 10.62
N VAL A 33 -6.58 -16.73 11.41
CA VAL A 33 -6.87 -18.04 12.05
C VAL A 33 -8.11 -17.95 12.93
N LYS A 34 -8.17 -16.96 13.83
CA LYS A 34 -9.29 -16.80 14.78
C LYS A 34 -10.63 -16.55 14.09
N LEU A 35 -10.63 -15.80 13.01
CA LEU A 35 -11.84 -15.47 12.24
C LEU A 35 -12.14 -16.51 11.15
N LYS A 36 -11.24 -17.47 10.91
CA LYS A 36 -11.34 -18.47 9.84
C LYS A 36 -11.50 -17.84 8.45
N ILE A 37 -10.73 -16.79 8.19
CA ILE A 37 -10.68 -16.10 6.89
C ILE A 37 -9.33 -16.31 6.21
N PRO A 38 -9.24 -16.27 4.87
CA PRO A 38 -7.98 -16.41 4.16
C PRO A 38 -6.94 -15.38 4.60
N GLN A 39 -5.67 -15.80 4.69
CA GLN A 39 -4.57 -14.89 5.04
C GLN A 39 -4.41 -13.75 4.01
N SER A 40 -4.71 -14.00 2.75
CA SER A 40 -4.76 -12.96 1.72
C SER A 40 -5.86 -11.91 1.99
N ILE A 41 -6.99 -12.30 2.58
CA ILE A 41 -8.07 -11.37 2.93
C ILE A 41 -7.71 -10.50 4.13
N ILE A 42 -7.06 -11.07 5.18
CA ILE A 42 -6.58 -10.22 6.29
C ILE A 42 -5.48 -9.26 5.81
N GLY A 43 -4.63 -9.68 4.88
CA GLY A 43 -3.69 -8.81 4.19
C GLY A 43 -4.39 -7.69 3.44
N ALA A 44 -5.44 -8.01 2.66
CA ALA A 44 -6.18 -7.03 1.88
C ALA A 44 -7.04 -6.09 2.74
N THR A 45 -7.54 -6.52 3.88
CA THR A 45 -8.44 -5.72 4.73
C THR A 45 -7.67 -5.02 5.85
N PHE A 46 -7.23 -5.75 6.87
CA PHE A 46 -6.61 -5.16 8.05
C PHE A 46 -5.28 -4.47 7.75
N ILE A 47 -4.36 -5.15 7.05
CA ILE A 47 -3.05 -4.57 6.74
C ILE A 47 -3.23 -3.49 5.67
N GLY A 48 -3.88 -3.80 4.54
CA GLY A 48 -4.04 -2.87 3.43
C GLY A 48 -4.78 -1.59 3.80
N PHE A 49 -5.86 -1.67 4.60
CA PHE A 49 -6.54 -0.49 5.12
C PHE A 49 -5.62 0.31 6.06
N GLY A 50 -4.93 -0.39 6.96
CA GLY A 50 -4.10 0.28 7.96
C GLY A 50 -2.89 0.99 7.37
N THR A 51 -2.19 0.34 6.43
CA THR A 51 -1.01 0.93 5.79
C THR A 51 -1.36 2.06 4.83
N SER A 52 -2.60 2.10 4.29
CA SER A 52 -3.11 3.22 3.48
C SER A 52 -3.58 4.44 4.29
N ALA A 53 -3.48 4.42 5.63
CA ALA A 53 -3.88 5.56 6.45
C ALA A 53 -3.03 6.83 6.19
N PRO A 54 -1.70 6.78 6.02
CA PRO A 54 -0.91 7.94 5.64
C PRO A 54 -1.40 8.58 4.34
N GLU A 55 -1.71 7.77 3.32
CA GLU A 55 -2.25 8.24 2.05
C GLU A 55 -3.61 8.92 2.21
N LEU A 56 -4.46 8.37 3.08
CA LEU A 56 -5.77 8.98 3.38
C LEU A 56 -5.59 10.39 3.97
N PHE A 57 -4.74 10.55 4.97
CA PHE A 57 -4.51 11.86 5.59
C PHE A 57 -3.83 12.84 4.63
N ALA A 58 -2.84 12.40 3.85
CA ALA A 58 -2.15 13.23 2.89
C ALA A 58 -3.09 13.71 1.78
N SER A 59 -3.83 12.81 1.14
CA SER A 59 -4.69 13.14 -0.01
C SER A 59 -5.94 13.92 0.39
N THR A 60 -6.59 13.56 1.50
CA THR A 60 -7.74 14.33 2.00
C THR A 60 -7.32 15.70 2.54
N GLY A 61 -6.15 15.80 3.19
CA GLY A 61 -5.56 17.06 3.59
C GLY A 61 -5.27 17.98 2.40
N ALA A 62 -4.72 17.43 1.31
CA ALA A 62 -4.52 18.17 0.06
C ALA A 62 -5.84 18.67 -0.53
N ALA A 63 -6.87 17.80 -0.60
CA ALA A 63 -8.18 18.17 -1.11
C ALA A 63 -8.86 19.27 -0.25
N LEU A 64 -8.78 19.19 1.08
CA LEU A 64 -9.30 20.23 1.98
C LEU A 64 -8.62 21.59 1.78
N ASN A 65 -7.36 21.61 1.34
CA ASN A 65 -6.61 22.81 1.02
C ASN A 65 -6.79 23.26 -0.46
N GLY A 66 -7.76 22.71 -1.18
CA GLY A 66 -8.04 23.08 -2.55
C GLY A 66 -7.09 22.48 -3.60
N ASN A 67 -6.31 21.46 -3.25
CA ASN A 67 -5.32 20.84 -4.16
C ASN A 67 -5.67 19.37 -4.44
N LEU A 68 -6.75 19.14 -5.20
CA LEU A 68 -7.15 17.82 -5.66
C LEU A 68 -6.04 17.14 -6.48
N SER A 69 -5.31 17.90 -7.30
CA SER A 69 -4.22 17.40 -8.15
C SER A 69 -3.16 16.64 -7.33
N LEU A 70 -2.76 17.20 -6.18
CA LEU A 70 -1.81 16.56 -5.28
C LEU A 70 -2.39 15.27 -4.68
N GLY A 71 -3.66 15.28 -4.27
CA GLY A 71 -4.34 14.10 -3.72
C GLY A 71 -4.43 12.95 -4.74
N ILE A 72 -4.84 13.25 -5.97
CA ILE A 72 -4.93 12.27 -7.07
C ILE A 72 -3.53 11.76 -7.47
N GLY A 73 -2.54 12.66 -7.54
CA GLY A 73 -1.14 12.28 -7.79
C GLY A 73 -0.60 11.30 -6.74
N ASN A 74 -0.89 11.55 -5.46
CA ASN A 74 -0.51 10.64 -4.37
C ASN A 74 -1.16 9.26 -4.52
N ILE A 75 -2.45 9.18 -4.85
CA ILE A 75 -3.17 7.91 -5.07
C ILE A 75 -2.55 7.11 -6.22
N ILE A 76 -2.32 7.74 -7.35
CA ILE A 76 -1.72 7.10 -8.53
C ILE A 76 -0.30 6.61 -8.19
N GLY A 77 0.51 7.48 -7.59
CA GLY A 77 1.89 7.19 -7.22
C GLY A 77 2.01 6.02 -6.25
N SER A 78 1.20 6.02 -5.17
CA SER A 78 1.19 4.93 -4.17
C SER A 78 0.74 3.59 -4.78
N ASN A 79 -0.24 3.59 -5.68
CA ASN A 79 -0.67 2.36 -6.36
C ASN A 79 0.42 1.80 -7.29
N ILE A 80 1.15 2.66 -7.99
CA ILE A 80 2.30 2.25 -8.81
C ILE A 80 3.45 1.75 -7.90
N ALA A 81 3.73 2.44 -6.79
CA ALA A 81 4.73 2.02 -5.81
C ALA A 81 4.38 0.65 -5.21
N ASN A 82 3.15 0.44 -4.77
CA ASN A 82 2.69 -0.85 -4.27
C ASN A 82 2.85 -1.96 -5.31
N SER A 83 2.55 -1.66 -6.56
CA SER A 83 2.63 -2.63 -7.66
C SER A 83 4.06 -2.95 -8.08
N LEU A 84 4.98 -2.00 -8.04
CA LEU A 84 6.36 -2.19 -8.52
C LEU A 84 7.35 -2.35 -7.37
N LEU A 85 7.40 -1.40 -6.42
CA LEU A 85 8.38 -1.40 -5.32
C LEU A 85 8.09 -2.53 -4.31
N VAL A 86 6.84 -2.66 -3.85
CA VAL A 86 6.47 -3.65 -2.83
C VAL A 86 6.62 -5.07 -3.38
N VAL A 87 6.24 -5.32 -4.63
CA VAL A 87 6.47 -6.62 -5.29
C VAL A 87 7.96 -6.89 -5.47
N ALA A 88 8.76 -5.89 -5.84
CA ALA A 88 10.22 -6.03 -5.93
C ALA A 88 10.81 -6.49 -4.59
N VAL A 89 10.40 -5.86 -3.50
CA VAL A 89 10.84 -6.19 -2.13
C VAL A 89 10.49 -7.63 -1.79
N LEU A 90 9.28 -8.11 -2.12
CA LEU A 90 8.93 -9.52 -1.92
C LEU A 90 9.93 -10.46 -2.59
N TYR A 91 10.22 -10.25 -3.88
CA TYR A 91 11.12 -11.13 -4.64
C TYR A 91 12.59 -11.06 -4.19
N LEU A 92 13.01 -9.96 -3.57
CA LEU A 92 14.35 -9.79 -3.01
C LEU A 92 14.49 -10.42 -1.62
N PHE A 93 13.45 -10.31 -0.77
CA PHE A 93 13.51 -10.67 0.65
C PHE A 93 12.86 -11.99 1.01
N ILE A 94 12.06 -12.61 0.12
CA ILE A 94 11.49 -13.92 0.41
C ILE A 94 12.59 -14.95 0.64
N ASP A 95 12.35 -15.85 1.58
CA ASP A 95 13.30 -16.92 1.93
C ASP A 95 13.65 -17.76 0.70
N SER A 96 14.94 -18.06 0.51
CA SER A 96 15.45 -18.80 -0.65
C SER A 96 14.92 -20.24 -0.75
N SER A 97 14.45 -20.81 0.36
CA SER A 97 13.81 -22.13 0.38
C SER A 97 12.36 -22.09 -0.12
N TYR A 98 11.73 -20.90 -0.23
CA TYR A 98 10.36 -20.77 -0.71
C TYR A 98 10.33 -20.90 -2.24
N ASN A 99 9.57 -21.86 -2.73
CA ASN A 99 9.35 -22.09 -4.16
C ASN A 99 7.99 -22.77 -4.36
N LYS A 100 6.91 -21.98 -4.22
CA LYS A 100 5.54 -22.49 -4.32
C LYS A 100 4.67 -21.56 -5.14
N LYS A 101 3.68 -22.12 -5.81
CA LYS A 101 2.57 -21.33 -6.35
C LYS A 101 1.67 -20.92 -5.19
N ILE A 102 1.28 -19.66 -5.16
CA ILE A 102 0.38 -19.15 -4.14
C ILE A 102 -1.05 -19.49 -4.55
N ASN A 103 -1.82 -19.97 -3.61
CA ASN A 103 -3.26 -20.19 -3.81
C ASN A 103 -4.02 -18.96 -3.30
N LEU A 104 -3.95 -17.87 -4.06
CA LEU A 104 -4.65 -16.64 -3.72
C LEU A 104 -6.12 -16.74 -4.08
N ASN A 105 -6.97 -16.32 -3.14
CA ASN A 105 -8.34 -16.04 -3.47
C ASN A 105 -8.40 -14.87 -4.46
N PRO A 106 -9.02 -15.04 -5.65
CA PRO A 106 -9.02 -14.01 -6.69
C PRO A 106 -9.89 -12.79 -6.37
N THR A 107 -10.69 -12.83 -5.32
CA THR A 107 -11.70 -11.81 -5.02
C THR A 107 -11.10 -10.44 -4.80
N SER A 108 -10.02 -10.32 -4.01
CA SER A 108 -9.37 -9.03 -3.76
C SER A 108 -8.76 -8.42 -5.03
N SER A 109 -8.07 -9.23 -5.84
CA SER A 109 -7.50 -8.77 -7.11
C SER A 109 -8.57 -8.38 -8.13
N PHE A 110 -9.69 -9.12 -8.18
CA PHE A 110 -10.82 -8.80 -9.05
C PHE A 110 -11.42 -7.44 -8.68
N TRP A 111 -11.74 -7.22 -7.39
CA TRP A 111 -12.35 -5.97 -6.96
C TRP A 111 -11.41 -4.77 -7.07
N MET A 112 -10.12 -4.96 -6.80
CA MET A 112 -9.12 -3.94 -7.08
C MET A 112 -9.18 -3.51 -8.55
N MET A 113 -9.23 -4.45 -9.49
CA MET A 113 -9.34 -4.11 -10.92
C MET A 113 -10.66 -3.44 -11.30
N VAL A 114 -11.78 -3.87 -10.71
CA VAL A 114 -13.08 -3.20 -10.94
C VAL A 114 -13.01 -1.74 -10.52
N VAL A 115 -12.52 -1.47 -9.31
CA VAL A 115 -12.39 -0.10 -8.79
C VAL A 115 -11.40 0.73 -9.61
N THR A 116 -10.25 0.15 -9.97
CA THR A 116 -9.26 0.81 -10.84
C THR A 116 -9.86 1.14 -12.21
N THR A 117 -10.63 0.20 -12.79
CA THR A 117 -11.30 0.43 -14.09
C THR A 117 -12.32 1.57 -14.00
N VAL A 118 -13.17 1.58 -12.96
CA VAL A 118 -14.16 2.65 -12.74
C VAL A 118 -13.46 4.00 -12.61
N PHE A 119 -12.41 4.09 -11.81
CA PHE A 119 -11.67 5.33 -11.57
C PHE A 119 -11.00 5.85 -12.85
N VAL A 120 -10.22 5.00 -13.52
CA VAL A 120 -9.50 5.36 -14.75
C VAL A 120 -10.48 5.69 -15.88
N SER A 121 -11.52 4.86 -16.10
CA SER A 121 -12.50 5.11 -17.16
C SER A 121 -13.29 6.39 -16.93
N SER A 122 -13.65 6.71 -15.69
CA SER A 122 -14.34 7.96 -15.38
C SER A 122 -13.50 9.17 -15.78
N TYR A 123 -12.23 9.21 -15.42
CA TYR A 123 -11.33 10.29 -15.80
C TYR A 123 -11.12 10.35 -17.33
N MET A 124 -10.85 9.20 -17.99
CA MET A 124 -10.62 9.15 -19.43
C MET A 124 -11.82 9.60 -20.28
N LEU A 125 -13.04 9.40 -19.77
CA LEU A 125 -14.27 9.78 -20.51
C LEU A 125 -14.69 11.23 -20.27
N ILE A 126 -14.46 11.76 -19.06
CA ILE A 126 -15.05 13.03 -18.64
C ILE A 126 -13.95 14.09 -18.42
N ASN A 127 -12.69 13.66 -18.19
CA ASN A 127 -11.54 14.49 -17.80
C ASN A 127 -11.76 15.31 -16.52
N GLU A 128 -12.63 14.78 -15.64
CA GLU A 128 -13.00 15.37 -14.36
C GLU A 128 -13.20 14.27 -13.32
N PHE A 129 -13.22 14.68 -12.04
CA PHE A 129 -13.59 13.85 -10.91
C PHE A 129 -14.93 14.32 -10.31
N PRO A 130 -16.06 13.89 -10.88
CA PRO A 130 -17.37 14.34 -10.42
C PRO A 130 -17.69 13.79 -9.02
N LEU A 131 -18.46 14.55 -8.23
CA LEU A 131 -18.91 14.16 -6.89
C LEU A 131 -19.52 12.75 -6.86
N ILE A 132 -20.28 12.39 -7.89
CA ILE A 132 -20.93 11.07 -8.00
C ILE A 132 -19.90 9.93 -8.05
N LEU A 133 -18.74 10.14 -8.67
CA LEU A 133 -17.64 9.17 -8.66
C LEU A 133 -17.14 8.95 -7.22
N GLY A 134 -16.89 10.03 -6.48
CA GLY A 134 -16.45 9.95 -5.08
C GLY A 134 -17.43 9.15 -4.21
N ILE A 135 -18.72 9.45 -4.32
CA ILE A 135 -19.78 8.72 -3.60
C ILE A 135 -19.82 7.25 -4.01
N THR A 136 -19.75 6.96 -5.32
CA THR A 136 -19.75 5.60 -5.84
C THR A 136 -18.56 4.79 -5.30
N LEU A 137 -17.37 5.37 -5.29
CA LEU A 137 -16.15 4.73 -4.78
C LEU A 137 -16.27 4.41 -3.28
N LEU A 138 -16.81 5.32 -2.45
CA LEU A 138 -17.03 5.05 -1.03
C LEU A 138 -18.10 3.96 -0.78
N ILE A 139 -19.16 3.93 -1.56
CA ILE A 139 -20.15 2.84 -1.48
C ILE A 139 -19.51 1.51 -1.88
N LEU A 140 -18.73 1.50 -2.96
CA LEU A 140 -18.03 0.31 -3.43
C LEU A 140 -17.05 -0.23 -2.39
N VAL A 141 -16.23 0.62 -1.75
CA VAL A 141 -15.26 0.13 -0.76
C VAL A 141 -15.93 -0.50 0.44
N ILE A 142 -17.06 0.05 0.91
CA ILE A 142 -17.85 -0.53 2.02
C ILE A 142 -18.41 -1.90 1.60
N ALA A 143 -19.05 -1.97 0.43
CA ALA A 143 -19.64 -3.21 -0.07
C ALA A 143 -18.59 -4.30 -0.34
N ILE A 144 -17.44 -3.92 -0.91
CA ILE A 144 -16.34 -4.85 -1.20
C ILE A 144 -15.70 -5.34 0.09
N THR A 145 -15.41 -4.46 1.05
CA THR A 145 -14.83 -4.84 2.34
C THR A 145 -15.75 -5.80 3.09
N TYR A 146 -17.08 -5.52 3.11
CA TYR A 146 -18.06 -6.43 3.68
C TYR A 146 -18.03 -7.81 3.02
N LYS A 147 -17.94 -7.86 1.68
CA LYS A 147 -17.85 -9.12 0.94
C LYS A 147 -16.55 -9.87 1.26
N LEU A 148 -15.41 -9.17 1.26
CA LEU A 148 -14.09 -9.78 1.53
C LEU A 148 -14.03 -10.40 2.93
N VAL A 149 -14.52 -9.71 3.96
CA VAL A 149 -14.49 -10.19 5.35
C VAL A 149 -15.41 -11.41 5.58
N ASN A 150 -16.46 -11.54 4.76
CA ASN A 150 -17.37 -12.70 4.84
C ASN A 150 -16.94 -13.85 3.91
N GLU A 151 -15.75 -13.80 3.32
CA GLU A 151 -15.24 -14.87 2.47
C GLU A 151 -14.64 -15.99 3.31
N GLU A 152 -15.05 -17.23 3.04
CA GLU A 152 -14.57 -18.40 3.79
C GLU A 152 -13.12 -18.74 3.42
N ALA A 153 -12.39 -19.30 4.38
CA ALA A 153 -11.03 -19.80 4.16
C ALA A 153 -11.03 -20.94 3.13
N LEU A 154 -9.94 -21.02 2.36
CA LEU A 154 -9.70 -22.14 1.46
C LEU A 154 -9.41 -23.40 2.30
N GLU A 155 -9.92 -24.57 1.87
CA GLU A 155 -9.80 -25.84 2.60
C GLU A 155 -8.35 -26.27 2.89
N ASP A 156 -7.37 -25.80 2.10
CA ASP A 156 -5.96 -26.15 2.21
C ASP A 156 -5.14 -25.22 3.13
N GLU A 157 -5.76 -24.26 3.82
CA GLU A 157 -5.03 -23.41 4.75
C GLU A 157 -4.85 -24.11 6.11
N GLU A 158 -3.60 -24.50 6.44
CA GLU A 158 -3.25 -25.00 7.75
C GLU A 158 -3.34 -23.88 8.80
N TYR A 159 -4.33 -23.96 9.67
CA TYR A 159 -4.49 -23.08 10.82
C TYR A 159 -3.89 -23.72 12.06
N ILE A 160 -2.75 -23.21 12.52
CA ILE A 160 -2.20 -23.58 13.82
C ILE A 160 -2.88 -22.69 14.87
N GLU A 161 -3.70 -23.29 15.73
CA GLU A 161 -4.32 -22.60 16.86
C GLU A 161 -3.26 -22.20 17.90
N GLU A 162 -2.67 -21.03 17.75
CA GLU A 162 -2.01 -20.34 18.86
C GLU A 162 -3.04 -19.43 19.55
N SER A 163 -3.55 -19.89 20.70
CA SER A 163 -4.41 -19.08 21.57
C SER A 163 -3.64 -17.91 22.17
N THR A 164 -3.73 -16.76 21.56
CA THR A 164 -3.23 -15.52 22.17
C THR A 164 -4.38 -14.66 22.67
N SER A 165 -4.47 -14.53 24.00
CA SER A 165 -5.22 -13.47 24.65
C SER A 165 -4.67 -12.12 24.17
N ASN A 166 -5.54 -11.16 23.85
CA ASN A 166 -5.17 -9.78 23.46
C ASN A 166 -4.59 -9.58 22.05
N VAL A 167 -4.96 -10.41 21.06
CA VAL A 167 -4.49 -10.23 19.67
C VAL A 167 -4.91 -8.87 19.08
N TRP A 168 -6.14 -8.42 19.33
CA TRP A 168 -6.66 -7.16 18.77
C TRP A 168 -5.94 -5.90 19.26
N PRO A 169 -5.72 -5.69 20.57
CA PRO A 169 -4.91 -4.58 21.03
C PRO A 169 -3.48 -4.60 20.50
N LYS A 170 -2.86 -5.77 20.42
CA LYS A 170 -1.51 -5.90 19.85
C LYS A 170 -1.48 -5.55 18.36
N ALA A 171 -2.48 -6.02 17.60
CA ALA A 171 -2.61 -5.71 16.18
C ALA A 171 -2.77 -4.19 15.96
N LEU A 172 -3.66 -3.54 16.71
CA LEU A 172 -3.86 -2.10 16.61
C LEU A 172 -2.61 -1.31 17.01
N LEU A 173 -1.99 -1.65 18.14
CA LEU A 173 -0.78 -0.96 18.61
C LEU A 173 0.40 -1.14 17.65
N SER A 174 0.55 -2.33 17.06
CA SER A 174 1.61 -2.57 16.09
C SER A 174 1.37 -1.84 14.78
N LEU A 175 0.14 -1.74 14.33
CA LEU A 175 -0.24 -0.90 13.18
C LEU A 175 0.09 0.57 13.43
N LEU A 176 -0.34 1.12 14.57
CA LEU A 176 -0.04 2.51 14.94
C LEU A 176 1.47 2.75 15.07
N ALA A 177 2.23 1.78 15.62
CA ALA A 177 3.68 1.87 15.73
C ALA A 177 4.34 1.86 14.34
N THR A 178 3.84 1.07 13.40
CA THR A 178 4.33 1.02 12.00
C THR A 178 4.10 2.36 11.30
N ILE A 179 2.90 2.92 11.40
CA ILE A 179 2.53 4.22 10.79
C ILE A 179 3.35 5.35 11.41
N TYR A 180 3.38 5.43 12.74
CA TYR A 180 4.14 6.48 13.43
C TYR A 180 5.65 6.36 13.20
N GLY A 181 6.18 5.13 13.17
CA GLY A 181 7.57 4.87 12.82
C GLY A 181 7.92 5.34 11.41
N SER A 182 7.03 5.09 10.44
CA SER A 182 7.16 5.62 9.07
C SER A 182 7.20 7.15 9.05
N SER A 183 6.23 7.81 9.72
CA SER A 183 6.19 9.28 9.82
C SER A 183 7.49 9.85 10.39
N LEU A 184 7.99 9.28 11.52
CA LEU A 184 9.25 9.71 12.11
C LEU A 184 10.44 9.56 11.14
N VAL A 185 10.50 8.46 10.38
CA VAL A 185 11.57 8.27 9.39
C VAL A 185 11.48 9.34 8.31
N VAL A 186 10.30 9.60 7.77
CA VAL A 186 10.08 10.58 6.70
C VAL A 186 10.41 11.98 7.17
N ASP A 187 9.85 12.43 8.30
CA ASP A 187 10.03 13.78 8.83
C ASP A 187 11.51 14.07 9.09
N ASN A 188 12.20 13.15 9.74
CA ASN A 188 13.64 13.30 10.02
C ASN A 188 14.51 13.17 8.77
N ALA A 189 14.10 12.37 7.77
CA ALA A 189 14.81 12.28 6.49
C ALA A 189 14.67 13.57 5.67
N ILE A 190 13.52 14.22 5.72
CA ILE A 190 13.29 15.56 5.12
C ILE A 190 14.24 16.57 5.76
N GLU A 191 14.24 16.68 7.10
CA GLU A 191 15.09 17.63 7.79
C GLU A 191 16.58 17.37 7.52
N LEU A 192 17.00 16.10 7.46
CA LEU A 192 18.37 15.73 7.13
C LEU A 192 18.73 16.18 5.71
N ALA A 193 17.83 15.95 4.74
CA ALA A 193 18.04 16.35 3.35
C ALA A 193 18.11 17.89 3.19
N GLU A 194 17.30 18.63 3.92
CA GLU A 194 17.32 20.09 3.97
C GLU A 194 18.65 20.61 4.55
N LEU A 195 19.18 19.98 5.60
CA LEU A 195 20.50 20.33 6.17
C LEU A 195 21.63 20.12 5.16
N PHE A 196 21.51 19.17 4.25
CA PHE A 196 22.47 18.97 3.15
C PHE A 196 22.20 19.87 1.93
N GLY A 197 21.23 20.79 2.01
CA GLY A 197 20.91 21.73 0.93
C GLY A 197 20.20 21.11 -0.26
N ILE A 198 19.57 19.94 -0.07
CA ILE A 198 18.76 19.29 -1.11
C ILE A 198 17.47 20.11 -1.30
N SER A 199 17.09 20.39 -2.54
CA SER A 199 15.90 21.19 -2.82
C SER A 199 14.61 20.48 -2.40
N SER A 200 13.61 21.25 -1.95
CA SER A 200 12.31 20.74 -1.51
C SER A 200 11.60 19.92 -2.60
N ILE A 201 11.83 20.25 -3.88
CA ILE A 201 11.28 19.48 -5.00
C ILE A 201 11.85 18.07 -5.02
N ILE A 202 13.17 17.92 -4.91
CA ILE A 202 13.83 16.61 -4.89
C ILE A 202 13.38 15.81 -3.66
N ILE A 203 13.29 16.46 -2.49
CA ILE A 203 12.82 15.84 -1.25
C ILE A 203 11.38 15.33 -1.43
N GLY A 204 10.49 16.16 -1.96
CA GLY A 204 9.08 15.80 -2.18
C GLY A 204 8.92 14.57 -3.08
N VAL A 205 9.64 14.56 -4.21
CA VAL A 205 9.51 13.47 -5.21
C VAL A 205 10.21 12.18 -4.77
N THR A 206 11.22 12.26 -3.90
CA THR A 206 11.97 11.08 -3.45
C THR A 206 11.56 10.64 -2.04
N VAL A 207 11.84 11.45 -1.02
CA VAL A 207 11.68 11.09 0.38
C VAL A 207 10.20 10.95 0.75
N VAL A 208 9.37 11.91 0.35
CA VAL A 208 7.93 11.88 0.68
C VAL A 208 7.22 10.79 -0.12
N ALA A 209 7.48 10.69 -1.43
CA ALA A 209 6.84 9.70 -2.28
C ALA A 209 7.16 8.25 -1.87
N LEU A 210 8.40 7.97 -1.43
CA LEU A 210 8.77 6.66 -0.89
C LEU A 210 8.24 6.47 0.53
N GLY A 211 8.17 7.56 1.28
CA GLY A 211 7.89 7.54 2.71
C GLY A 211 6.47 7.06 3.05
N THR A 212 5.47 7.46 2.28
CA THR A 212 4.10 7.00 2.49
C THR A 212 3.95 5.50 2.27
N SER A 213 4.78 4.89 1.39
CA SER A 213 4.78 3.44 1.13
C SER A 213 5.72 2.64 2.06
N LEU A 214 6.39 3.26 3.04
CA LEU A 214 7.26 2.55 3.99
C LEU A 214 6.52 1.52 4.85
N PRO A 215 5.28 1.76 5.32
CA PRO A 215 4.51 0.74 6.03
C PRO A 215 4.29 -0.52 5.20
N GLU A 216 3.95 -0.39 3.92
CA GLU A 216 3.76 -1.50 2.98
C GLU A 216 5.05 -2.27 2.76
N VAL A 217 6.17 -1.56 2.57
CA VAL A 217 7.50 -2.17 2.41
C VAL A 217 7.88 -2.95 3.66
N ALA A 218 7.72 -2.37 4.85
CA ALA A 218 8.06 -3.02 6.12
C ALA A 218 7.18 -4.25 6.37
N GLY A 219 5.86 -4.13 6.14
CA GLY A 219 4.92 -5.26 6.22
C GLY A 219 5.28 -6.38 5.23
N THR A 220 5.70 -6.02 4.02
CA THR A 220 6.15 -6.98 3.01
C THR A 220 7.42 -7.73 3.44
N ILE A 221 8.42 -7.03 4.00
CA ILE A 221 9.63 -7.68 4.52
C ILE A 221 9.27 -8.64 5.65
N ALA A 222 8.41 -8.22 6.58
CA ALA A 222 7.94 -9.06 7.68
C ALA A 222 7.22 -10.32 7.16
N ALA A 223 6.26 -10.18 6.25
CA ALA A 223 5.52 -11.31 5.67
C ALA A 223 6.42 -12.22 4.81
N ALA A 224 7.36 -11.67 4.04
CA ALA A 224 8.31 -12.44 3.25
C ALA A 224 9.23 -13.32 4.12
N ARG A 225 9.69 -12.80 5.26
CA ARG A 225 10.48 -13.56 6.25
C ARG A 225 9.67 -14.71 6.86
N LEU A 226 8.38 -14.51 7.07
CA LEU A 226 7.46 -15.54 7.55
C LEU A 226 7.00 -16.51 6.46
N LYS A 227 7.50 -16.37 5.22
CA LYS A 227 7.11 -17.18 4.05
C LYS A 227 5.61 -17.09 3.73
N LYS A 228 5.03 -15.90 3.90
CA LYS A 228 3.62 -15.59 3.68
C LYS A 228 3.40 -14.60 2.53
N PRO A 229 3.74 -14.96 1.29
CA PRO A 229 3.55 -14.06 0.13
C PRO A 229 2.06 -13.83 -0.21
N ASP A 230 1.16 -14.69 0.24
CA ASP A 230 -0.29 -14.51 0.19
C ASP A 230 -0.74 -13.25 0.92
N ILE A 231 -0.19 -12.99 2.11
CA ILE A 231 -0.41 -11.74 2.87
C ILE A 231 0.12 -10.53 2.09
N VAL A 232 1.31 -10.66 1.46
CA VAL A 232 1.89 -9.56 0.69
C VAL A 232 1.00 -9.17 -0.50
N PHE A 233 0.58 -10.15 -1.31
CA PHE A 233 -0.31 -9.85 -2.42
C PHE A 233 -1.70 -9.39 -1.96
N GLY A 234 -2.20 -9.94 -0.84
CA GLY A 234 -3.39 -9.43 -0.19
C GLY A 234 -3.25 -7.94 0.15
N ASN A 235 -2.16 -7.58 0.84
CA ASN A 235 -1.86 -6.19 1.20
C ASN A 235 -1.79 -5.28 -0.05
N ILE A 236 -1.07 -5.69 -1.10
CA ILE A 236 -0.97 -4.90 -2.34
C ILE A 236 -2.35 -4.66 -2.97
N PHE A 237 -3.15 -5.71 -3.10
CA PHE A 237 -4.49 -5.58 -3.69
C PHE A 237 -5.42 -4.75 -2.82
N GLY A 238 -5.34 -4.93 -1.50
CA GLY A 238 -6.11 -4.16 -0.53
C GLY A 238 -5.72 -2.69 -0.51
N SER A 239 -4.42 -2.39 -0.34
CA SER A 239 -3.93 -1.00 -0.34
C SER A 239 -4.28 -0.28 -1.63
N ASN A 240 -4.11 -0.92 -2.80
CA ASN A 240 -4.47 -0.30 -4.08
C ASN A 240 -5.99 -0.06 -4.19
N LEU A 241 -6.81 -0.99 -3.71
CA LEU A 241 -8.26 -0.83 -3.64
C LEU A 241 -8.65 0.32 -2.69
N PHE A 242 -8.07 0.37 -1.48
CA PHE A 242 -8.37 1.43 -0.52
C PHE A 242 -7.87 2.80 -0.97
N ASN A 243 -6.69 2.87 -1.57
CA ASN A 243 -6.15 4.11 -2.11
C ASN A 243 -7.08 4.71 -3.17
N ILE A 244 -7.63 3.90 -4.08
CA ILE A 244 -8.56 4.41 -5.08
C ILE A 244 -9.94 4.65 -4.49
N ALA A 245 -10.52 3.66 -3.80
CA ALA A 245 -11.92 3.71 -3.44
C ALA A 245 -12.20 4.53 -2.17
N LEU A 246 -11.35 4.39 -1.13
CA LEU A 246 -11.50 5.14 0.09
C LEU A 246 -10.83 6.51 -0.01
N VAL A 247 -9.52 6.53 -0.31
CA VAL A 247 -8.75 7.78 -0.33
C VAL A 247 -9.19 8.65 -1.50
N GLY A 248 -9.32 8.07 -2.71
CA GLY A 248 -9.81 8.76 -3.90
C GLY A 248 -11.27 9.22 -3.74
N GLY A 249 -12.14 8.32 -3.26
CA GLY A 249 -13.52 8.65 -2.98
C GLY A 249 -13.69 9.81 -2.01
N ALA A 250 -12.97 9.78 -0.88
CA ALA A 250 -13.00 10.85 0.12
C ALA A 250 -12.45 12.17 -0.43
N SER A 251 -11.29 12.13 -1.12
CA SER A 251 -10.67 13.34 -1.71
C SER A 251 -11.58 14.00 -2.75
N ILE A 252 -12.21 13.21 -3.62
CA ILE A 252 -13.15 13.71 -4.64
C ILE A 252 -14.40 14.30 -4.00
N ILE A 253 -14.91 13.73 -2.91
CA ILE A 253 -16.08 14.30 -2.21
C ILE A 253 -15.74 15.65 -1.56
N LEU A 254 -14.54 15.75 -1.00
CA LEU A 254 -14.08 17.01 -0.36
C LEU A 254 -13.83 18.12 -1.41
N GLN A 255 -13.33 17.74 -2.57
CA GLN A 255 -13.05 18.67 -3.68
C GLN A 255 -13.34 18.01 -5.02
N PRO A 256 -14.60 18.00 -5.51
CA PRO A 256 -14.91 17.49 -6.84
C PRO A 256 -14.48 18.50 -7.93
N GLY A 257 -14.16 18.00 -9.12
CA GLY A 257 -13.87 18.83 -10.28
C GLY A 257 -12.68 18.38 -11.11
N THR A 258 -12.06 19.34 -11.79
CA THR A 258 -10.89 19.12 -12.64
C THR A 258 -9.59 19.17 -11.84
N ILE A 259 -8.54 18.57 -12.40
CA ILE A 259 -7.17 18.70 -11.92
C ILE A 259 -6.35 19.53 -12.92
N GLU A 260 -5.34 20.23 -12.44
CA GLU A 260 -4.56 21.17 -13.25
C GLU A 260 -3.69 20.48 -14.32
N SER A 261 -3.23 19.25 -14.02
CA SER A 261 -2.33 18.50 -14.89
C SER A 261 -3.02 17.29 -15.51
N ASP A 262 -2.73 17.00 -16.78
CA ASP A 262 -3.16 15.77 -17.41
C ASP A 262 -2.38 14.56 -16.80
N VAL A 263 -3.11 13.66 -16.17
CA VAL A 263 -2.57 12.43 -15.54
C VAL A 263 -2.93 11.16 -16.32
N SER A 264 -3.36 11.30 -17.57
CA SER A 264 -3.81 10.17 -18.40
C SER A 264 -2.75 9.09 -18.54
N ILE A 265 -1.49 9.47 -18.77
CA ILE A 265 -0.38 8.53 -18.90
C ILE A 265 -0.13 7.79 -17.58
N GLN A 266 -0.11 8.51 -16.46
CA GLN A 266 0.13 7.94 -15.13
C GLN A 266 -1.02 6.99 -14.73
N MET A 267 -2.27 7.33 -15.05
CA MET A 267 -3.42 6.45 -14.85
C MET A 267 -3.35 5.18 -15.70
N PHE A 268 -2.95 5.30 -16.95
CA PHE A 268 -2.74 4.14 -17.82
C PHE A 268 -1.61 3.26 -17.28
N MET A 269 -0.51 3.84 -16.82
CA MET A 269 0.59 3.10 -16.18
C MET A 269 0.11 2.38 -14.91
N MET A 270 -0.63 3.07 -14.02
CA MET A 270 -1.20 2.46 -12.81
C MET A 270 -2.10 1.27 -13.16
N TYR A 271 -2.96 1.39 -14.16
CA TYR A 271 -3.82 0.30 -14.63
C TYR A 271 -2.99 -0.88 -15.16
N PHE A 272 -2.00 -0.59 -16.01
CA PHE A 272 -1.13 -1.61 -16.60
C PHE A 272 -0.31 -2.37 -15.55
N VAL A 273 0.34 -1.66 -14.61
CA VAL A 273 1.13 -2.33 -13.56
C VAL A 273 0.25 -3.14 -12.61
N SER A 274 -0.99 -2.72 -12.37
CA SER A 274 -1.97 -3.51 -11.61
C SER A 274 -2.29 -4.85 -12.29
N LEU A 275 -2.44 -4.86 -13.62
CA LEU A 275 -2.59 -6.11 -14.39
C LEU A 275 -1.35 -7.00 -14.30
N VAL A 276 -0.16 -6.41 -14.43
CA VAL A 276 1.12 -7.14 -14.32
C VAL A 276 1.23 -7.82 -12.95
N VAL A 277 0.88 -7.14 -11.86
CA VAL A 277 0.93 -7.71 -10.51
C VAL A 277 -0.06 -8.88 -10.35
N ILE A 278 -1.25 -8.80 -10.93
CA ILE A 278 -2.21 -9.92 -10.91
C ILE A 278 -1.63 -11.13 -11.65
N ILE A 279 -0.97 -10.93 -12.78
CA ILE A 279 -0.31 -12.03 -13.52
C ILE A 279 0.81 -12.64 -12.68
N ILE A 280 1.67 -11.79 -12.10
CA ILE A 280 2.77 -12.22 -11.24
C ILE A 280 2.27 -12.99 -10.02
N SER A 281 1.18 -12.53 -9.38
CA SER A 281 0.62 -13.17 -8.20
C SER A 281 0.13 -14.60 -8.43
N ARG A 282 -0.19 -14.94 -9.68
CA ARG A 282 -0.62 -16.28 -10.10
C ARG A 282 0.53 -17.20 -10.50
N SER A 283 1.75 -16.67 -10.53
CA SER A 283 2.96 -17.43 -10.86
C SER A 283 3.55 -18.11 -9.62
N THR A 284 4.59 -18.95 -9.84
CA THR A 284 5.36 -19.51 -8.73
C THR A 284 6.22 -18.42 -8.10
N VAL A 285 6.02 -18.17 -6.80
CA VAL A 285 6.85 -17.25 -6.04
C VAL A 285 8.09 -17.97 -5.53
N LYS A 286 9.23 -17.40 -5.86
CA LYS A 286 10.55 -17.81 -5.38
C LYS A 286 11.46 -16.60 -5.31
N LYS A 287 12.53 -16.69 -4.52
CA LYS A 287 13.54 -15.62 -4.48
C LYS A 287 14.11 -15.42 -5.89
N SER A 288 13.98 -14.21 -6.41
CA SER A 288 14.46 -13.86 -7.75
C SER A 288 14.98 -12.42 -7.78
N PRO A 289 16.29 -12.22 -7.59
CA PRO A 289 16.89 -10.90 -7.73
C PRO A 289 16.63 -10.25 -9.10
N LEU A 290 16.57 -11.04 -10.16
CA LEU A 290 16.28 -10.52 -11.49
C LEU A 290 14.89 -9.87 -11.56
N VAL A 291 13.85 -10.55 -11.06
CA VAL A 291 12.49 -10.00 -11.01
C VAL A 291 12.45 -8.78 -10.09
N GLY A 292 13.02 -8.88 -8.88
CA GLY A 292 13.07 -7.76 -7.94
C GLY A 292 13.78 -6.53 -8.52
N CYS A 293 14.97 -6.69 -9.08
CA CYS A 293 15.73 -5.58 -9.68
C CYS A 293 15.02 -4.99 -10.92
N SER A 294 14.40 -5.82 -11.77
CA SER A 294 13.68 -5.32 -12.94
C SER A 294 12.45 -4.47 -12.54
N MET A 295 11.74 -4.86 -11.49
CA MET A 295 10.61 -4.07 -10.97
C MET A 295 11.08 -2.78 -10.27
N LEU A 296 12.20 -2.81 -9.53
CA LEU A 296 12.82 -1.60 -8.99
C LEU A 296 13.25 -0.64 -10.12
N ALA A 297 13.86 -1.17 -11.17
CA ALA A 297 14.24 -0.37 -12.34
C ALA A 297 13.02 0.25 -13.02
N ALA A 298 11.92 -0.50 -13.17
CA ALA A 298 10.67 0.04 -13.72
C ALA A 298 10.08 1.14 -12.82
N TYR A 299 10.13 0.97 -11.49
CA TYR A 299 9.71 2.02 -10.56
C TYR A 299 10.60 3.26 -10.64
N ALA A 300 11.92 3.09 -10.70
CA ALA A 300 12.85 4.20 -10.89
C ALA A 300 12.60 4.96 -12.21
N LEU A 301 12.37 4.24 -13.31
CA LEU A 301 12.03 4.84 -14.60
C LEU A 301 10.71 5.63 -14.53
N PHE A 302 9.71 5.10 -13.81
CA PHE A 302 8.47 5.85 -13.56
C PHE A 302 8.75 7.15 -12.83
N ILE A 303 9.50 7.13 -11.73
CA ILE A 303 9.86 8.33 -10.98
C ILE A 303 10.61 9.33 -11.88
N PHE A 304 11.60 8.87 -12.66
CA PHE A 304 12.32 9.74 -13.61
C PHE A 304 11.43 10.35 -14.69
N SER A 305 10.35 9.67 -15.09
CA SER A 305 9.40 10.17 -16.09
C SER A 305 8.52 11.33 -15.60
N LEU A 306 8.52 11.61 -14.30
CA LEU A 306 7.76 12.71 -13.70
C LEU A 306 8.52 14.06 -13.74
N PHE A 307 9.82 14.05 -14.11
CA PHE A 307 10.68 15.23 -14.28
C PHE A 307 10.87 15.56 -15.73
#